data_2f6d992383361f935c7b24db77568b5d
#
_entry.id   2f6d992383361f935c7b24db77568b5d
#
_cell.length_a   1.000
_cell.length_b   1.000
_cell.length_c   1.000
_cell.angle_alpha   90.00
_cell.angle_beta   90.00
_cell.angle_gamma   90.00
#
_symmetry.space_group_name_H-M   'P 1'
#
loop_
_entity.id
_entity.type
_entity.pdbx_description
1 polymer ?
#
loop_
_entity_poly.entity_id
_entity_poly.type
_entity_poly.pdbx_seq_one_letter_code
_entity_poly.pdbx_strand_id
1 'polypeptide(L)'
;RYTEILAPYLKNNGLLIAAHFNPKESEWRAQMRKGYEKRIENNEDFNKIQLAVLSMPPVKLNPDNSVDMVLTFRNLHNWLKAGYLKEVFEVSFNALIPGGIFGVVEHRAPDNYTIDEMNKSGYVSEKIAVQYAESVGFILEEKTEINANPLDTKDHKYGVWTLPPTLKFANAAASKNFMKIGESDRLTLRF
;
A
#
# COMPACT_ATOMS: atom_id res chain seq x y z
N ARG A 1 0.52 8.81 -7.59
CA ARG A 1 -0.94 8.78 -7.67
C ARG A 1 -1.60 9.21 -6.34
N TYR A 2 -1.39 8.52 -5.22
CA TYR A 2 -1.97 8.95 -3.92
C TYR A 2 -1.40 10.26 -3.42
N THR A 3 -0.13 10.54 -3.65
CA THR A 3 0.48 11.85 -3.37
C THR A 3 -0.28 13.00 -4.06
N GLU A 4 -0.70 12.79 -5.31
CA GLU A 4 -1.43 13.78 -6.10
C GLU A 4 -2.83 14.09 -5.56
N ILE A 5 -3.36 13.21 -4.70
CA ILE A 5 -4.63 13.38 -3.99
C ILE A 5 -4.39 13.97 -2.58
N LEU A 6 -3.47 13.35 -1.84
CA LEU A 6 -3.27 13.66 -0.42
C LEU A 6 -2.55 14.99 -0.20
N ALA A 7 -1.59 15.35 -1.06
CA ALA A 7 -0.83 16.59 -0.87
C ALA A 7 -1.72 17.84 -1.01
N PRO A 8 -2.54 18.00 -2.06
CA PRO A 8 -3.48 19.11 -2.16
C PRO A 8 -4.51 19.11 -1.01
N TYR A 9 -4.99 17.93 -0.60
CA TYR A 9 -5.95 17.81 0.49
C TYR A 9 -5.37 18.31 1.83
N LEU A 10 -4.09 18.03 2.10
CA LEU A 10 -3.40 18.44 3.32
C LEU A 10 -2.75 19.81 3.24
N LYS A 11 -2.72 20.46 2.08
CA LYS A 11 -1.94 21.67 1.79
C LYS A 11 -2.08 22.78 2.82
N ASN A 12 -3.28 23.00 3.35
CA ASN A 12 -3.55 24.11 4.25
C ASN A 12 -3.35 23.77 5.73
N ASN A 13 -3.76 22.56 6.15
CA ASN A 13 -3.90 22.20 7.56
C ASN A 13 -3.13 20.96 7.97
N GLY A 14 -2.27 20.40 7.12
CA GLY A 14 -1.54 19.19 7.41
C GLY A 14 -0.18 19.11 6.73
N LEU A 15 0.52 18.04 7.01
CA LEU A 15 1.80 17.69 6.44
C LEU A 15 1.74 16.28 5.86
N LEU A 16 2.08 16.11 4.59
CA LEU A 16 2.26 14.80 3.99
C LEU A 16 3.72 14.36 4.11
N ILE A 17 3.95 13.25 4.79
CA ILE A 17 5.23 12.59 4.84
C ILE A 17 5.16 11.35 3.92
N ALA A 18 5.85 11.40 2.79
CA ALA A 18 5.85 10.32 1.82
C ALA A 18 7.00 9.35 2.10
N ALA A 19 6.68 8.17 2.60
CA ALA A 19 7.66 7.10 2.79
C ALA A 19 8.01 6.46 1.44
N HIS A 20 9.29 6.43 1.11
CA HIS A 20 9.79 5.92 -0.15
C HIS A 20 11.03 5.05 0.04
N PHE A 21 11.42 4.31 -0.99
CA PHE A 21 12.59 3.43 -0.96
C PHE A 21 13.86 4.13 -0.47
N ASN A 22 14.70 3.36 0.23
CA ASN A 22 16.05 3.78 0.54
C ASN A 22 16.91 3.76 -0.74
N PRO A 23 17.39 4.91 -1.23
CA PRO A 23 18.16 4.97 -2.47
C PRO A 23 19.53 4.29 -2.38
N LYS A 24 20.02 3.99 -1.17
CA LYS A 24 21.29 3.32 -0.95
C LYS A 24 21.24 1.79 -1.10
N GLU A 25 20.03 1.21 -1.16
CA GLU A 25 19.88 -0.26 -1.19
C GLU A 25 20.02 -0.88 -2.59
N SER A 26 19.75 -0.13 -3.65
CA SER A 26 19.99 -0.56 -5.04
C SER A 26 19.86 0.60 -6.03
N GLU A 27 20.49 0.45 -7.20
CA GLU A 27 20.36 1.39 -8.32
C GLU A 27 18.90 1.61 -8.74
N TRP A 28 18.12 0.53 -8.82
CA TRP A 28 16.70 0.61 -9.15
C TRP A 28 15.93 1.46 -8.14
N ARG A 29 16.16 1.26 -6.83
CA ARG A 29 15.53 2.06 -5.77
C ARG A 29 15.96 3.53 -5.82
N ALA A 30 17.22 3.78 -6.11
CA ALA A 30 17.74 5.14 -6.30
C ALA A 30 17.05 5.85 -7.48
N GLN A 31 16.89 5.16 -8.61
CA GLN A 31 16.19 5.70 -9.78
C GLN A 31 14.71 5.97 -9.48
N MET A 32 14.02 5.04 -8.82
CA MET A 32 12.62 5.23 -8.43
C MET A 32 12.45 6.42 -7.48
N ARG A 33 13.35 6.57 -6.51
CA ARG A 33 13.37 7.69 -5.58
C ARG A 33 13.60 9.02 -6.31
N LYS A 34 14.61 9.10 -7.15
CA LYS A 34 14.91 10.29 -7.98
C LYS A 34 13.75 10.69 -8.88
N GLY A 35 13.09 9.70 -9.50
CA GLY A 35 11.89 9.96 -10.31
C GLY A 35 10.73 10.54 -9.51
N TYR A 36 10.55 10.09 -8.26
CA TYR A 36 9.56 10.63 -7.37
C TYR A 36 9.91 12.06 -6.92
N GLU A 37 11.14 12.32 -6.51
CA GLU A 37 11.64 13.64 -6.12
C GLU A 37 11.43 14.66 -7.24
N LYS A 38 11.82 14.32 -8.47
CA LYS A 38 11.59 15.19 -9.64
C LYS A 38 10.12 15.49 -9.88
N ARG A 39 9.21 14.55 -9.57
CA ARG A 39 7.76 14.77 -9.71
C ARG A 39 7.23 15.77 -8.69
N ILE A 40 7.71 15.72 -7.45
CA ILE A 40 7.24 16.63 -6.40
C ILE A 40 7.88 18.02 -6.52
N GLU A 41 9.13 18.12 -6.95
CA GLU A 41 9.83 19.38 -7.15
C GLU A 41 9.17 20.32 -8.19
N ASN A 42 8.53 19.75 -9.19
CA ASN A 42 7.93 20.50 -10.31
C ASN A 42 6.45 20.86 -10.09
N ASN A 43 5.93 20.75 -8.86
CA ASN A 43 4.52 21.01 -8.57
C ASN A 43 4.37 21.81 -7.27
N GLU A 44 3.83 23.01 -7.36
CA GLU A 44 3.61 23.91 -6.22
C GLU A 44 2.69 23.33 -5.14
N ASP A 45 1.78 22.42 -5.51
CA ASP A 45 0.92 21.73 -4.55
C ASP A 45 1.68 20.71 -3.68
N PHE A 46 2.92 20.40 -4.03
CA PHE A 46 3.76 19.41 -3.36
C PHE A 46 4.91 20.01 -2.55
N ASN A 47 5.02 21.33 -2.48
CA ASN A 47 6.13 22.03 -1.83
C ASN A 47 6.28 21.75 -0.32
N LYS A 48 5.25 21.23 0.34
CA LYS A 48 5.25 20.87 1.76
C LYS A 48 5.45 19.37 2.02
N ILE A 49 5.65 18.54 0.97
CA ILE A 49 5.86 17.11 1.17
C ILE A 49 7.23 16.89 1.81
N GLN A 50 7.25 16.18 2.92
CA GLN A 50 8.48 15.61 3.48
C GLN A 50 8.69 14.19 3.01
N LEU A 51 9.96 13.80 2.87
CA LEU A 51 10.31 12.47 2.42
C LEU A 51 10.91 11.67 3.58
N ALA A 52 10.25 10.59 3.95
CA ALA A 52 10.79 9.56 4.84
C ALA A 52 11.41 8.40 4.04
N VAL A 53 12.22 7.61 4.68
CA VAL A 53 12.84 6.41 4.11
C VAL A 53 12.23 5.17 4.75
N LEU A 54 11.66 4.29 3.93
CA LEU A 54 11.29 2.95 4.33
C LEU A 54 12.34 1.96 3.79
N SER A 55 13.28 1.58 4.63
CA SER A 55 14.29 0.56 4.34
C SER A 55 13.67 -0.85 4.40
N MET A 56 14.33 -1.83 3.78
CA MET A 56 13.97 -3.25 3.87
C MET A 56 15.19 -4.08 4.27
N PRO A 57 15.20 -4.71 5.44
CA PRO A 57 14.16 -4.70 6.49
C PRO A 57 13.90 -3.29 7.06
N PRO A 58 12.66 -2.98 7.46
CA PRO A 58 12.37 -1.69 8.07
C PRO A 58 12.99 -1.58 9.46
N VAL A 59 13.56 -0.40 9.75
CA VAL A 59 14.17 -0.10 11.06
C VAL A 59 13.34 0.95 11.78
N LYS A 60 12.97 2.01 11.08
CA LYS A 60 12.17 3.13 11.58
C LYS A 60 11.54 3.85 10.41
N LEU A 61 10.28 4.22 10.54
CA LEU A 61 9.57 4.95 9.49
C LEU A 61 9.67 6.47 9.70
N ASN A 62 9.45 6.90 10.95
CA ASN A 62 9.46 8.29 11.39
C ASN A 62 9.81 8.33 12.89
N PRO A 63 10.08 9.48 13.52
CA PRO A 63 10.15 9.54 14.98
C PRO A 63 8.93 8.90 15.63
N ASP A 64 9.11 8.26 16.78
CA ASP A 64 8.02 7.63 17.49
C ASP A 64 6.99 8.67 17.95
N ASN A 65 5.71 8.30 17.93
CA ASN A 65 4.60 9.17 18.34
C ASN A 65 4.63 10.56 17.65
N SER A 66 4.83 10.59 16.32
CA SER A 66 5.03 11.84 15.58
C SER A 66 4.04 12.08 14.46
N VAL A 67 3.17 11.11 14.15
CA VAL A 67 2.18 11.24 13.08
C VAL A 67 0.79 10.83 13.56
N ASP A 68 -0.23 11.52 13.07
CA ASP A 68 -1.64 11.26 13.40
C ASP A 68 -2.20 10.08 12.60
N MET A 69 -1.64 9.84 11.43
CA MET A 69 -2.14 8.82 10.50
C MET A 69 -1.02 8.22 9.66
N VAL A 70 -1.05 6.90 9.51
CA VAL A 70 -0.27 6.15 8.53
C VAL A 70 -1.21 5.51 7.53
N LEU A 71 -0.96 5.68 6.24
CA LEU A 71 -1.76 5.11 5.16
C LEU A 71 -0.91 4.23 4.26
N THR A 72 -1.43 3.05 3.92
CA THR A 72 -0.80 2.18 2.94
C THR A 72 -1.80 1.71 1.88
N PHE A 73 -1.34 1.69 0.63
CA PHE A 73 -2.19 1.35 -0.51
C PHE A 73 -1.49 0.32 -1.40
N ARG A 74 -1.97 -0.92 -1.37
CA ARG A 74 -1.50 -2.01 -2.25
C ARG A 74 -0.01 -2.32 -2.11
N ASN A 75 0.44 -2.43 -0.86
CA ASN A 75 1.83 -2.77 -0.54
C ASN A 75 1.97 -4.02 0.33
N LEU A 76 0.90 -4.45 1.03
CA LEU A 76 0.98 -5.57 1.95
C LEU A 76 1.49 -6.84 1.27
N HIS A 77 1.03 -7.12 0.04
CA HIS A 77 1.47 -8.27 -0.73
C HIS A 77 2.99 -8.25 -1.03
N ASN A 78 3.58 -7.07 -1.23
CA ASN A 78 5.02 -6.93 -1.43
C ASN A 78 5.79 -7.23 -0.13
N TRP A 79 5.32 -6.70 0.99
CA TRP A 79 5.94 -6.90 2.30
C TRP A 79 5.75 -8.32 2.82
N LEU A 80 4.58 -8.93 2.58
CA LEU A 80 4.31 -10.33 2.90
C LEU A 80 5.27 -11.25 2.14
N LYS A 81 5.39 -11.06 0.83
CA LYS A 81 6.31 -11.82 -0.04
C LYS A 81 7.78 -11.65 0.36
N ALA A 82 8.15 -10.47 0.83
CA ALA A 82 9.51 -10.17 1.29
C ALA A 82 9.79 -10.64 2.72
N GLY A 83 8.76 -11.09 3.46
CA GLY A 83 8.88 -11.54 4.85
C GLY A 83 8.96 -10.41 5.88
N TYR A 84 8.55 -9.19 5.54
CA TYR A 84 8.69 -8.00 6.40
C TYR A 84 7.36 -7.33 6.75
N LEU A 85 6.22 -8.01 6.54
CA LEU A 85 4.90 -7.41 6.79
C LEU A 85 4.73 -6.98 8.25
N LYS A 86 5.17 -7.83 9.19
CA LYS A 86 5.09 -7.55 10.62
C LYS A 86 5.92 -6.33 10.99
N GLU A 87 7.17 -6.31 10.55
CA GLU A 87 8.11 -5.22 10.86
C GLU A 87 7.64 -3.87 10.28
N VAL A 88 7.02 -3.88 9.10
CA VAL A 88 6.41 -2.65 8.55
C VAL A 88 5.25 -2.18 9.42
N PHE A 89 4.44 -3.10 9.92
CA PHE A 89 3.35 -2.74 10.84
C PHE A 89 3.90 -2.23 12.18
N GLU A 90 4.96 -2.83 12.73
CA GLU A 90 5.64 -2.37 13.95
C GLU A 90 6.16 -0.93 13.81
N VAL A 91 6.87 -0.61 12.73
CA VAL A 91 7.38 0.75 12.53
C VAL A 91 6.27 1.76 12.24
N SER A 92 5.14 1.30 11.67
CA SER A 92 3.95 2.13 11.50
C SER A 92 3.26 2.42 12.83
N PHE A 93 3.12 1.40 13.68
CA PHE A 93 2.56 1.53 15.02
C PHE A 93 3.38 2.48 15.89
N ASN A 94 4.70 2.32 15.89
CA ASN A 94 5.61 3.18 16.66
C ASN A 94 5.60 4.64 16.19
N ALA A 95 5.40 4.89 14.89
CA ALA A 95 5.35 6.25 14.36
C ALA A 95 4.06 7.00 14.74
N LEU A 96 2.97 6.28 14.97
CA LEU A 96 1.67 6.86 15.33
C LEU A 96 1.65 7.38 16.77
N ILE A 97 0.99 8.51 16.98
CA ILE A 97 0.61 8.97 18.32
C ILE A 97 -0.41 7.99 18.94
N PRO A 98 -0.56 7.94 20.27
CA PRO A 98 -1.65 7.21 20.89
C PRO A 98 -3.02 7.66 20.35
N GLY A 99 -3.83 6.69 19.87
CA GLY A 99 -5.11 6.98 19.20
C GLY A 99 -4.98 7.43 17.74
N GLY A 100 -3.77 7.37 17.17
CA GLY A 100 -3.54 7.61 15.74
C GLY A 100 -4.10 6.48 14.87
N ILE A 101 -4.31 6.76 13.61
CA ILE A 101 -5.01 5.87 12.67
C ILE A 101 -4.04 5.16 11.73
N PHE A 102 -4.18 3.85 11.58
CA PHE A 102 -3.55 3.08 10.52
C PHE A 102 -4.58 2.67 9.46
N GLY A 103 -4.53 3.28 8.29
CA GLY A 103 -5.44 3.00 7.17
C GLY A 103 -4.79 2.09 6.14
N VAL A 104 -5.46 0.98 5.81
CA VAL A 104 -4.96 -0.06 4.91
C VAL A 104 -5.93 -0.27 3.76
N VAL A 105 -5.43 -0.18 2.52
CA VAL A 105 -6.13 -0.63 1.31
C VAL A 105 -5.26 -1.65 0.60
N GLU A 106 -5.77 -2.87 0.39
CA GLU A 106 -5.02 -3.95 -0.26
C GLU A 106 -5.91 -4.80 -1.16
N HIS A 107 -5.31 -5.45 -2.15
CA HIS A 107 -5.96 -6.44 -3.00
C HIS A 107 -6.43 -7.63 -2.17
N ARG A 108 -7.74 -7.89 -2.13
CA ARG A 108 -8.35 -8.84 -1.22
C ARG A 108 -8.35 -10.26 -1.77
N ALA A 109 -7.60 -11.15 -1.12
CA ALA A 109 -7.66 -12.59 -1.37
C ALA A 109 -8.92 -13.23 -0.77
N PRO A 110 -9.37 -14.38 -1.30
CA PRO A 110 -10.25 -15.27 -0.58
C PRO A 110 -9.61 -15.74 0.75
N ASP A 111 -10.43 -15.98 1.77
CA ASP A 111 -9.94 -16.35 3.12
C ASP A 111 -9.21 -17.70 3.18
N ASN A 112 -9.45 -18.57 2.20
CA ASN A 112 -8.83 -19.89 2.11
C ASN A 112 -7.47 -19.88 1.38
N TYR A 113 -6.99 -18.75 0.87
CA TYR A 113 -5.68 -18.68 0.25
C TYR A 113 -4.57 -18.92 1.27
N THR A 114 -3.62 -19.79 0.89
CA THR A 114 -2.36 -19.94 1.61
C THR A 114 -1.43 -18.75 1.38
N ILE A 115 -0.42 -18.60 2.23
CA ILE A 115 0.62 -17.56 2.06
C ILE A 115 1.28 -17.67 0.68
N ASP A 116 1.52 -18.90 0.20
CA ASP A 116 2.12 -19.11 -1.12
C ASP A 116 1.22 -18.63 -2.27
N GLU A 117 -0.08 -18.86 -2.18
CA GLU A 117 -1.06 -18.36 -3.16
C GLU A 117 -1.15 -16.84 -3.12
N MET A 118 -1.16 -16.24 -1.94
CA MET A 118 -1.11 -14.77 -1.77
C MET A 118 0.16 -14.19 -2.39
N ASN A 119 1.32 -14.78 -2.12
CA ASN A 119 2.61 -14.34 -2.67
C ASN A 119 2.71 -14.45 -4.20
N LYS A 120 2.02 -15.43 -4.79
CA LYS A 120 1.97 -15.65 -6.25
C LYS A 120 0.98 -14.72 -6.93
N SER A 121 -0.17 -14.51 -6.32
CA SER A 121 -1.28 -13.79 -6.92
C SER A 121 -1.27 -12.28 -6.65
N GLY A 122 -0.59 -11.83 -5.58
CA GLY A 122 -0.58 -10.43 -5.14
C GLY A 122 -1.85 -10.00 -4.41
N TYR A 123 -2.72 -10.92 -4.06
CA TYR A 123 -3.86 -10.69 -3.16
C TYR A 123 -3.48 -11.08 -1.74
N VAL A 124 -3.98 -10.36 -0.74
CA VAL A 124 -3.79 -10.65 0.69
C VAL A 124 -5.15 -10.80 1.36
N SER A 125 -5.35 -11.85 2.15
CA SER A 125 -6.62 -12.04 2.86
C SER A 125 -6.80 -11.02 3.98
N GLU A 126 -8.04 -10.61 4.23
CA GLU A 126 -8.39 -9.74 5.36
C GLU A 126 -7.88 -10.33 6.67
N LYS A 127 -8.09 -11.63 6.86
CA LYS A 127 -7.63 -12.36 8.05
C LYS A 127 -6.13 -12.17 8.31
N ILE A 128 -5.29 -12.32 7.29
CA ILE A 128 -3.84 -12.14 7.43
C ILE A 128 -3.49 -10.68 7.75
N ALA A 129 -4.11 -9.72 7.06
CA ALA A 129 -3.88 -8.30 7.34
C ALA A 129 -4.22 -7.94 8.78
N VAL A 130 -5.37 -8.39 9.29
CA VAL A 130 -5.81 -8.16 10.66
C VAL A 130 -4.89 -8.86 11.67
N GLN A 131 -4.56 -10.14 11.47
CA GLN A 131 -3.68 -10.88 12.37
C GLN A 131 -2.31 -10.20 12.55
N TYR A 132 -1.70 -9.72 11.47
CA TYR A 132 -0.42 -9.01 11.55
C TYR A 132 -0.58 -7.67 12.27
N ALA A 133 -1.64 -6.91 12.00
CA ALA A 133 -1.90 -5.65 12.67
C ALA A 133 -2.10 -5.83 14.18
N GLU A 134 -2.95 -6.77 14.58
CA GLU A 134 -3.22 -7.08 15.99
C GLU A 134 -1.97 -7.60 16.71
N SER A 135 -1.11 -8.36 16.02
CA SER A 135 0.13 -8.90 16.61
C SER A 135 1.12 -7.82 17.05
N VAL A 136 1.00 -6.59 16.55
CA VAL A 136 1.84 -5.44 16.92
C VAL A 136 1.13 -4.39 17.77
N GLY A 137 -0.15 -4.62 18.12
CA GLY A 137 -0.91 -3.79 19.05
C GLY A 137 -2.00 -2.93 18.43
N PHE A 138 -2.23 -3.01 17.11
CA PHE A 138 -3.39 -2.36 16.49
C PHE A 138 -4.70 -3.03 16.89
N ILE A 139 -5.78 -2.27 16.87
CA ILE A 139 -7.15 -2.75 17.09
C ILE A 139 -7.93 -2.42 15.82
N LEU A 140 -8.57 -3.43 15.21
CA LEU A 140 -9.45 -3.20 14.07
C LEU A 140 -10.70 -2.45 14.54
N GLU A 141 -10.87 -1.22 14.08
CA GLU A 141 -12.01 -0.37 14.42
C GLU A 141 -13.12 -0.43 13.36
N GLU A 142 -12.73 -0.44 12.09
CA GLU A 142 -13.69 -0.38 11.00
C GLU A 142 -13.17 -1.07 9.75
N LYS A 143 -14.10 -1.62 8.99
CA LYS A 143 -13.87 -2.09 7.61
C LYS A 143 -14.99 -1.60 6.70
N THR A 144 -14.64 -1.33 5.46
CA THR A 144 -15.60 -0.84 4.46
C THR A 144 -15.40 -1.49 3.10
N GLU A 145 -16.49 -1.66 2.39
CA GLU A 145 -16.54 -2.24 1.03
C GLU A 145 -16.44 -1.17 -0.08
N ILE A 146 -16.04 0.06 0.25
CA ILE A 146 -15.96 1.16 -0.72
C ILE A 146 -15.04 0.87 -1.91
N ASN A 147 -14.05 0.00 -1.74
CA ASN A 147 -13.13 -0.45 -2.77
C ASN A 147 -13.38 -1.89 -3.23
N ALA A 148 -14.52 -2.47 -2.87
CA ALA A 148 -14.89 -3.81 -3.31
C ALA A 148 -15.21 -3.85 -4.81
N ASN A 149 -14.82 -4.95 -5.44
CA ASN A 149 -15.18 -5.24 -6.83
C ASN A 149 -15.65 -6.68 -6.97
N PRO A 150 -16.96 -6.95 -6.97
CA PRO A 150 -17.50 -8.31 -7.07
C PRO A 150 -17.26 -8.97 -8.43
N LEU A 151 -16.82 -8.21 -9.46
CA LEU A 151 -16.47 -8.74 -10.77
C LEU A 151 -15.08 -9.37 -10.79
N ASP A 152 -14.24 -9.07 -9.80
CA ASP A 152 -12.91 -9.67 -9.68
C ASP A 152 -13.02 -11.07 -9.08
N THR A 153 -12.86 -12.10 -9.91
CA THR A 153 -12.94 -13.51 -9.53
C THR A 153 -11.67 -14.02 -8.82
N LYS A 154 -10.58 -13.25 -8.84
CA LYS A 154 -9.29 -13.49 -8.15
C LYS A 154 -8.48 -14.70 -8.66
N ASP A 155 -9.00 -15.46 -9.62
CA ASP A 155 -8.42 -16.68 -10.24
C ASP A 155 -7.58 -16.35 -11.51
N HIS A 156 -7.18 -15.11 -11.69
CA HIS A 156 -6.46 -14.66 -12.86
C HIS A 156 -5.06 -15.28 -12.96
N LYS A 157 -4.67 -15.69 -14.18
CA LYS A 157 -3.40 -16.39 -14.46
C LYS A 157 -2.15 -15.70 -13.87
N TYR A 158 -2.13 -14.39 -13.84
CA TYR A 158 -1.03 -13.59 -13.30
C TYR A 158 -1.43 -12.81 -12.06
N GLY A 159 -2.42 -13.33 -11.32
CA GLY A 159 -2.95 -12.68 -10.14
C GLY A 159 -3.51 -11.29 -10.46
N VAL A 160 -3.41 -10.40 -9.49
CA VAL A 160 -3.89 -9.01 -9.56
C VAL A 160 -3.32 -8.21 -10.74
N TRP A 161 -2.12 -8.56 -11.21
CA TRP A 161 -1.47 -7.86 -12.34
C TRP A 161 -2.11 -8.15 -13.70
N THR A 162 -3.02 -9.11 -13.79
CA THR A 162 -3.86 -9.34 -14.98
C THR A 162 -4.85 -8.21 -15.21
N LEU A 163 -5.32 -7.59 -14.13
CA LEU A 163 -6.32 -6.51 -14.14
C LEU A 163 -5.70 -5.12 -14.37
N PRO A 164 -6.52 -4.11 -14.69
CA PRO A 164 -6.09 -2.71 -14.72
C PRO A 164 -5.48 -2.26 -13.38
N PRO A 165 -4.52 -1.35 -13.41
CA PRO A 165 -3.97 -0.66 -14.58
C PRO A 165 -2.84 -1.44 -15.27
N THR A 166 -2.41 -2.59 -14.74
CA THR A 166 -1.21 -3.29 -15.21
C THR A 166 -1.44 -4.05 -16.52
N LEU A 167 -2.55 -4.79 -16.64
CA LEU A 167 -2.91 -5.60 -17.80
C LEU A 167 -1.76 -6.50 -18.28
N LYS A 168 -1.07 -7.15 -17.35
CA LYS A 168 0.15 -7.91 -17.60
C LYS A 168 -0.10 -9.05 -18.60
N PHE A 169 0.68 -9.06 -19.70
CA PHE A 169 0.61 -10.05 -20.78
C PHE A 169 -0.76 -10.17 -21.47
N ALA A 170 -1.65 -9.20 -21.32
CA ALA A 170 -2.91 -9.17 -22.03
C ALA A 170 -2.70 -8.71 -23.46
N ASN A 171 -3.18 -9.51 -24.44
CA ASN A 171 -3.33 -9.01 -25.81
C ASN A 171 -4.53 -8.05 -25.90
N ALA A 172 -4.73 -7.43 -27.07
CA ALA A 172 -5.77 -6.42 -27.24
C ALA A 172 -7.21 -6.94 -26.95
N ALA A 173 -7.50 -8.19 -27.27
CA ALA A 173 -8.81 -8.80 -27.00
C ALA A 173 -9.01 -9.10 -25.52
N ALA A 174 -8.01 -9.70 -24.84
CA ALA A 174 -8.03 -9.97 -23.42
C ALA A 174 -8.08 -8.68 -22.60
N SER A 175 -7.33 -7.63 -22.98
CA SER A 175 -7.37 -6.33 -22.33
C SER A 175 -8.76 -5.74 -22.27
N LYS A 176 -9.54 -5.84 -23.36
CA LYS A 176 -10.93 -5.36 -23.39
C LYS A 176 -11.82 -6.06 -22.35
N ASN A 177 -11.61 -7.36 -22.13
CA ASN A 177 -12.37 -8.11 -21.12
C ASN A 177 -11.95 -7.73 -19.71
N PHE A 178 -10.64 -7.63 -19.45
CA PHE A 178 -10.13 -7.20 -18.13
C PHE A 178 -10.52 -5.76 -17.79
N MET A 179 -10.58 -4.87 -18.78
CA MET A 179 -11.08 -3.51 -18.59
C MET A 179 -12.56 -3.46 -18.17
N LYS A 180 -13.38 -4.45 -18.55
CA LYS A 180 -14.78 -4.54 -18.08
C LYS A 180 -14.88 -4.99 -16.62
N ILE A 181 -13.94 -5.81 -16.15
CA ILE A 181 -13.85 -6.18 -14.74
C ILE A 181 -13.43 -4.95 -13.93
N GLY A 182 -12.50 -4.16 -14.45
CA GLY A 182 -11.94 -3.00 -13.75
C GLY A 182 -10.76 -3.36 -12.86
N GLU A 183 -10.45 -2.50 -11.91
CA GLU A 183 -9.39 -2.76 -10.92
C GLU A 183 -9.81 -3.89 -9.96
N SER A 184 -8.83 -4.53 -9.33
CA SER A 184 -9.05 -5.64 -8.38
C SER A 184 -9.99 -5.29 -7.24
N ASP A 185 -10.64 -6.30 -6.70
CA ASP A 185 -11.33 -6.24 -5.41
C ASP A 185 -10.35 -5.89 -4.28
N ARG A 186 -10.74 -4.98 -3.37
CA ARG A 186 -9.86 -4.50 -2.29
C ARG A 186 -10.57 -4.44 -0.96
N LEU A 187 -9.89 -4.95 0.06
CA LEU A 187 -10.20 -4.64 1.44
C LEU A 187 -9.83 -3.19 1.78
N THR A 188 -10.56 -2.58 2.69
CA THR A 188 -10.26 -1.28 3.26
C THR A 188 -10.49 -1.35 4.76
N LEU A 189 -9.42 -1.19 5.54
CA LEU A 189 -9.42 -1.37 6.99
C LEU A 189 -8.91 -0.11 7.68
N ARG A 190 -9.47 0.18 8.86
CA ARG A 190 -9.02 1.19 9.80
C ARG A 190 -8.71 0.54 11.15
N PHE A 191 -7.53 0.78 11.61
CA PHE A 191 -7.06 0.39 12.92
C PHE A 191 -6.77 1.62 13.76
#